data_19a3c0e0abc72991468bc6db70f54855
#
_entry.id   19a3c0e0abc72991468bc6db70f54855
#
_cell.length_a   1.000
_cell.length_b   1.000
_cell.length_c   1.000
_cell.angle_alpha   90.00
_cell.angle_beta   90.00
_cell.angle_gamma   90.00
#
_symmetry.space_group_name_H-M   'P 1'
#
loop_
_entity.id
_entity.type
_entity.pdbx_description
1 polymer ?
#
loop_
_entity_poly.entity_id
_entity_poly.type
_entity_poly.pdbx_seq_one_letter_code
_entity_poly.pdbx_strand_id
1 'polypeptide(L)'
;MLHVVMQEQKYWKGQKQKFRKNNKKLLISLEPHLYERLEELALYNENLDQVALELITEGLDYIYMEDVPVRQSHAFQHFVEIELSPFQQKLLQQLALKRGCSTRRMVYTVLHFMLKTK
;
A
#
# COMPACT_ATOMS: atom_id res chain seq x y z
N MET A 1 4.35 -15.87 28.57
CA MET A 1 4.39 -15.41 28.41
C MET A 1 4.25 -14.96 28.59
N LEU A 2 4.50 -14.55 28.86
CA LEU A 2 4.53 -13.84 28.76
C LEU A 2 5.14 -13.47 28.61
N HIS A 3 6.00 -13.66 28.80
CA HIS A 3 6.75 -13.10 28.41
C HIS A 3 6.73 -12.53 27.56
N VAL A 4 6.77 -13.02 27.58
CA VAL A 4 6.71 -12.44 26.42
C VAL A 4 5.80 -11.41 26.44
N VAL A 5 5.11 -11.42 27.32
CA VAL A 5 4.17 -10.51 27.28
C VAL A 5 4.45 -9.53 28.21
N MET A 6 5.14 -9.72 29.19
CA MET A 6 5.25 -8.76 30.00
C MET A 6 6.28 -7.90 30.09
N GLN A 7 7.24 -8.35 30.07
CA GLN A 7 8.15 -7.39 29.88
C GLN A 7 7.57 -6.78 28.77
N GLU A 8 6.58 -7.20 28.63
CA GLU A 8 5.86 -6.85 27.66
C GLU A 8 5.63 -5.53 27.48
N GLN A 9 5.33 -4.83 28.37
CA GLN A 9 5.01 -3.53 28.13
C GLN A 9 6.16 -2.79 27.55
N LYS A 10 7.28 -2.92 28.08
CA LYS A 10 8.40 -2.26 27.55
C LYS A 10 8.72 -2.87 26.26
N TYR A 11 8.64 -4.11 26.20
CA TYR A 11 8.93 -4.84 25.04
C TYR A 11 8.04 -4.37 23.90
N TRP A 12 6.82 -4.12 24.20
CA TRP A 12 5.87 -3.67 23.21
C TRP A 12 6.26 -2.37 22.54
N LYS A 13 6.66 -1.42 23.30
CA LYS A 13 7.07 -0.15 22.73
C LYS A 13 8.24 -0.34 21.78
N GLY A 14 9.18 -1.16 22.18
CA GLY A 14 10.32 -1.44 21.32
C GLY A 14 9.91 -2.13 20.03
N GLN A 15 9.00 -3.06 20.15
CA GLN A 15 8.53 -3.80 19.00
C GLN A 15 7.81 -2.88 18.02
N LYS A 16 7.00 -2.01 18.51
CA LYS A 16 6.29 -1.10 17.67
C LYS A 16 7.25 -0.24 16.87
N GLN A 17 8.27 0.26 17.52
CA GLN A 17 9.24 1.08 16.83
C GLN A 17 10.01 0.31 15.78
N LYS A 18 10.36 -0.90 16.10
CA LYS A 18 11.09 -1.72 15.16
C LYS A 18 10.22 -2.02 13.96
N PHE A 19 8.96 -2.27 14.20
CA PHE A 19 8.04 -2.55 13.15
C PHE A 19 7.95 -1.37 12.20
N ARG A 20 7.84 -0.19 12.74
CA ARG A 20 7.78 1.01 11.91
C ARG A 20 9.04 1.20 11.10
N LYS A 21 10.17 0.90 11.70
CA LYS A 21 11.43 1.04 10.98
C LYS A 21 11.54 0.07 9.81
N ASN A 22 10.84 -1.06 9.91
CA ASN A 22 10.88 -2.04 8.86
C ASN A 22 9.85 -1.80 7.77
N ASN A 23 8.96 -0.85 7.98
CA ASN A 23 7.98 -0.51 6.96
C ASN A 23 8.66 0.28 5.86
N LYS A 24 8.19 0.06 4.65
CA LYS A 24 8.75 0.74 3.51
C LYS A 24 7.76 1.77 2.98
N LYS A 25 8.23 2.97 2.75
CA LYS A 25 7.41 4.04 2.21
C LYS A 25 7.70 4.21 0.71
N LEU A 26 6.64 4.28 -0.06
CA LEU A 26 6.75 4.50 -1.49
C LEU A 26 5.89 5.68 -1.89
N LEU A 27 6.45 6.54 -2.74
CA LEU A 27 5.66 7.64 -3.30
C LEU A 27 5.13 7.16 -4.63
N ILE A 28 3.83 7.20 -4.77
CA ILE A 28 3.16 6.75 -5.99
C ILE A 28 2.48 7.96 -6.61
N SER A 29 2.80 8.29 -7.85
CA SER A 29 2.16 9.40 -8.51
C SER A 29 0.87 8.94 -9.17
N LEU A 30 -0.15 9.77 -9.11
CA LEU A 30 -1.46 9.45 -9.65
C LEU A 30 -1.89 10.47 -10.67
N GLU A 31 -2.58 10.01 -11.69
CA GLU A 31 -3.20 10.86 -12.67
C GLU A 31 -4.23 11.74 -11.98
N PRO A 32 -4.49 12.95 -12.47
CA PRO A 32 -5.43 13.85 -11.81
C PRO A 32 -6.79 13.24 -11.55
N HIS A 33 -7.35 12.53 -12.52
CA HIS A 33 -8.68 11.97 -12.34
C HIS A 33 -8.70 10.83 -11.29
N LEU A 34 -7.59 10.11 -11.15
CA LEU A 34 -7.50 9.08 -10.13
C LEU A 34 -7.31 9.70 -8.76
N TYR A 35 -6.55 10.78 -8.69
CA TYR A 35 -6.35 11.48 -7.44
C TYR A 35 -7.69 12.06 -6.95
N GLU A 36 -8.46 12.62 -7.87
CA GLU A 36 -9.80 13.13 -7.55
C GLU A 36 -10.70 12.02 -7.06
N ARG A 37 -10.59 10.86 -7.69
CA ARG A 37 -11.38 9.72 -7.26
C ARG A 37 -11.02 9.31 -5.85
N LEU A 38 -9.72 9.34 -5.54
CA LEU A 38 -9.25 9.03 -4.21
C LEU A 38 -9.81 10.04 -3.19
N GLU A 39 -9.81 11.32 -3.57
CA GLU A 39 -10.37 12.35 -2.69
C GLU A 39 -11.86 12.11 -2.43
N GLU A 40 -12.58 11.67 -3.44
CA GLU A 40 -14.00 11.36 -3.30
C GLU A 40 -14.22 10.20 -2.33
N LEU A 41 -13.33 9.23 -2.35
CA LEU A 41 -13.43 8.08 -1.47
C LEU A 41 -12.99 8.40 -0.05
N ALA A 42 -12.16 9.43 0.12
CA ALA A 42 -11.68 9.83 1.43
C ALA A 42 -12.65 10.80 2.07
N LEU A 43 -13.70 10.25 2.65
CA LEU A 43 -14.74 11.07 3.24
C LEU A 43 -14.35 11.62 4.61
N TYR A 44 -14.91 12.75 4.95
CA TYR A 44 -14.74 13.32 6.30
C TYR A 44 -13.30 13.53 6.75
N ASN A 45 -12.50 14.09 5.87
CA ASN A 45 -11.12 14.44 6.23
C ASN A 45 -10.20 13.26 6.51
N GLU A 46 -10.49 12.13 5.92
CA GLU A 46 -9.60 11.01 6.05
C GLU A 46 -8.29 11.32 5.32
N ASN A 47 -7.21 10.76 5.82
CA ASN A 47 -5.91 10.92 5.21
C ASN A 47 -5.85 10.15 3.89
N LEU A 48 -5.51 10.83 2.80
CA LEU A 48 -5.47 10.19 1.48
C LEU A 48 -4.49 9.03 1.40
N ASP A 49 -3.35 9.17 2.08
CA ASP A 49 -2.35 8.10 2.07
C ASP A 49 -2.92 6.85 2.73
N GLN A 50 -3.68 7.05 3.80
CA GLN A 50 -4.27 5.93 4.52
C GLN A 50 -5.37 5.27 3.68
N VAL A 51 -6.19 6.06 3.02
CA VAL A 51 -7.24 5.52 2.16
C VAL A 51 -6.62 4.74 1.01
N ALA A 52 -5.55 5.27 0.43
CA ALA A 52 -4.85 4.58 -0.64
C ALA A 52 -4.29 3.23 -0.16
N LEU A 53 -3.73 3.21 1.04
CA LEU A 53 -3.21 1.97 1.60
C LEU A 53 -4.33 0.95 1.83
N GLU A 54 -5.48 1.42 2.28
CA GLU A 54 -6.63 0.54 2.50
C GLU A 54 -7.10 -0.07 1.18
N LEU A 55 -7.09 0.72 0.12
CA LEU A 55 -7.46 0.22 -1.19
C LEU A 55 -6.48 -0.83 -1.69
N ILE A 56 -5.20 -0.61 -1.47
CA ILE A 56 -4.18 -1.57 -1.87
C ILE A 56 -4.36 -2.86 -1.07
N THR A 57 -4.59 -2.75 0.23
CA THR A 57 -4.78 -3.90 1.08
C THR A 57 -6.00 -4.71 0.63
N GLU A 58 -7.08 -4.02 0.32
CA GLU A 58 -8.28 -4.66 -0.18
C GLU A 58 -8.01 -5.33 -1.52
N GLY A 59 -7.29 -4.66 -2.38
CA GLY A 59 -6.95 -5.20 -3.70
C GLY A 59 -6.11 -6.47 -3.61
N LEU A 60 -5.22 -6.53 -2.63
CA LEU A 60 -4.41 -7.73 -2.43
C LEU A 60 -5.26 -8.93 -2.06
N ASP A 61 -6.38 -8.69 -1.39
CA ASP A 61 -7.25 -9.78 -1.01
C ASP A 61 -8.00 -10.36 -2.21
N TYR A 62 -8.25 -9.53 -3.19
CA TYR A 62 -8.96 -9.99 -4.33
C TYR A 62 -8.08 -10.80 -5.21
N ILE A 63 -6.99 -10.67 -5.10
CA ILE A 63 -6.01 -10.98 -5.86
C ILE A 63 -5.99 -11.96 -6.85
N TYR A 64 -6.68 -11.89 -7.61
CA TYR A 64 -6.56 -12.42 -8.88
C TYR A 64 -6.00 -11.31 -9.73
N MET A 65 -5.23 -10.47 -9.10
CA MET A 65 -4.56 -9.39 -9.74
C MET A 65 -3.66 -9.83 -10.84
N GLU A 66 -3.38 -11.12 -10.90
CA GLU A 66 -2.58 -11.61 -11.99
C GLU A 66 -3.31 -11.45 -13.31
N ASP A 67 -4.63 -11.25 -13.27
CA ASP A 67 -5.38 -11.04 -14.49
C ASP A 67 -5.49 -9.56 -14.84
N VAL A 68 -4.99 -8.70 -13.99
CA VAL A 68 -5.05 -7.26 -14.22
C VAL A 68 -3.80 -6.82 -14.98
N PRO A 69 -3.93 -6.08 -16.08
CA PRO A 69 -2.75 -5.64 -16.82
C PRO A 69 -1.87 -4.74 -15.97
N VAL A 70 -0.57 -4.96 -16.04
CA VAL A 70 0.37 -4.11 -15.32
C VAL A 70 0.33 -2.73 -15.95
N ARG A 71 0.24 -1.70 -15.10
CA ARG A 71 0.17 -0.33 -15.56
C ARG A 71 1.43 0.41 -15.19
N GLN A 72 1.75 1.42 -15.96
CA GLN A 72 2.94 2.20 -15.69
C GLN A 72 2.55 3.59 -15.19
N SER A 73 3.14 3.97 -14.08
CA SER A 73 2.93 5.29 -13.55
C SER A 73 3.83 6.26 -14.29
N HIS A 74 3.30 7.41 -14.63
CA HIS A 74 4.08 8.47 -15.24
C HIS A 74 4.33 9.54 -14.16
N ALA A 75 5.14 10.53 -14.48
CA ALA A 75 5.45 11.57 -13.50
C ALA A 75 4.30 12.57 -13.45
N PHE A 76 3.33 12.31 -12.59
CA PHE A 76 2.22 13.21 -12.38
C PHE A 76 2.52 14.13 -11.20
N GLN A 77 1.70 15.13 -11.00
CA GLN A 77 1.92 16.11 -9.94
C GLN A 77 1.34 15.71 -8.58
N HIS A 78 0.46 14.74 -8.57
CA HIS A 78 -0.20 14.32 -7.34
C HIS A 78 0.38 13.00 -6.86
N PHE A 79 0.74 12.97 -5.58
CA PHE A 79 1.38 11.79 -5.02
C PHE A 79 0.68 11.30 -3.78
N VAL A 80 0.74 10.02 -3.54
CA VAL A 80 0.36 9.47 -2.24
C VAL A 80 1.56 8.70 -1.71
N GLU A 81 1.73 8.69 -0.40
CA GLU A 81 2.81 7.97 0.23
C GLU A 81 2.23 6.71 0.84
N ILE A 82 2.67 5.58 0.35
CA ILE A 82 2.15 4.29 0.81
C ILE A 82 3.17 3.66 1.75
N GLU A 83 2.75 3.39 2.96
CA GLU A 83 3.64 2.75 3.95
C GLU A 83 3.28 1.28 4.04
N LEU A 84 4.15 0.42 3.50
CA LEU A 84 3.90 -1.00 3.44
C LEU A 84 4.53 -1.73 4.61
N SER A 85 3.78 -2.60 5.26
CA SER A 85 4.34 -3.47 6.28
C SER A 85 5.25 -4.51 5.60
N PRO A 86 6.12 -5.18 6.36
CA PRO A 86 6.97 -6.21 5.77
C PRO A 86 6.19 -7.31 5.06
N PHE A 87 5.05 -7.68 5.59
CA PHE A 87 4.21 -8.70 4.98
C PHE A 87 3.67 -8.22 3.63
N GLN A 88 3.18 -6.99 3.58
CA GLN A 88 2.66 -6.41 2.34
C GLN A 88 3.76 -6.25 1.30
N GLN A 89 4.95 -5.84 1.76
CA GLN A 89 6.10 -5.73 0.87
C GLN A 89 6.38 -7.06 0.19
N LYS A 90 6.37 -8.13 0.98
CA LYS A 90 6.69 -9.45 0.45
C LYS A 90 5.66 -9.90 -0.56
N LEU A 91 4.38 -9.71 -0.26
CA LEU A 91 3.32 -10.07 -1.18
C LEU A 91 3.44 -9.31 -2.50
N LEU A 92 3.66 -8.01 -2.40
CA LEU A 92 3.76 -7.18 -3.59
C LEU A 92 5.01 -7.48 -4.40
N GLN A 93 6.11 -7.81 -3.71
CA GLN A 93 7.33 -8.21 -4.39
C GLN A 93 7.13 -9.52 -5.16
N GLN A 94 6.41 -10.46 -4.57
CA GLN A 94 6.15 -11.73 -5.22
C GLN A 94 5.28 -11.53 -6.46
N LEU A 95 4.25 -10.69 -6.33
CA LEU A 95 3.40 -10.38 -7.47
C LEU A 95 4.18 -9.68 -8.57
N ALA A 96 5.03 -8.75 -8.18
CA ALA A 96 5.83 -8.00 -9.14
C ALA A 96 6.77 -8.93 -9.91
N LEU A 97 7.39 -9.85 -9.20
CA LEU A 97 8.27 -10.81 -9.84
C LEU A 97 7.50 -11.67 -10.84
N LYS A 98 6.34 -12.11 -10.45
CA LYS A 98 5.52 -12.95 -11.29
C LYS A 98 5.11 -12.21 -12.56
N ARG A 99 4.91 -10.91 -12.45
CA ARG A 99 4.47 -10.10 -13.59
C ARG A 99 5.62 -9.42 -14.31
N GLY A 100 6.84 -9.63 -13.85
CA GLY A 100 8.00 -9.05 -14.49
C GLY A 100 8.10 -7.53 -14.38
N CYS A 101 7.71 -6.99 -13.26
CA CYS A 101 7.75 -5.54 -13.06
C CYS A 101 8.29 -5.20 -11.68
N SER A 102 8.47 -3.92 -11.42
CA SER A 102 8.95 -3.47 -10.12
C SER A 102 7.84 -3.47 -9.09
N THR A 103 8.22 -3.51 -7.82
CA THR A 103 7.24 -3.45 -6.74
C THR A 103 6.43 -2.17 -6.81
N ARG A 104 7.07 -1.05 -7.09
CA ARG A 104 6.38 0.24 -7.21
C ARG A 104 5.31 0.18 -8.30
N ARG A 105 5.66 -0.42 -9.40
CA ARG A 105 4.75 -0.54 -10.53
C ARG A 105 3.58 -1.44 -10.17
N MET A 106 3.84 -2.49 -9.40
CA MET A 106 2.78 -3.37 -8.95
C MET A 106 1.84 -2.65 -7.99
N VAL A 107 2.39 -1.85 -7.09
CA VAL A 107 1.60 -1.05 -6.15
C VAL A 107 0.69 -0.10 -6.93
N TYR A 108 1.27 0.58 -7.92
CA TYR A 108 0.47 1.49 -8.76
C TYR A 108 -0.64 0.72 -9.48
N THR A 109 -0.32 -0.46 -9.99
CA THR A 109 -1.30 -1.28 -10.72
C THR A 109 -2.49 -1.65 -9.83
N VAL A 110 -2.21 -2.07 -8.61
CA VAL A 110 -3.27 -2.44 -7.65
C VAL A 110 -4.13 -1.22 -7.34
N LEU A 111 -3.49 -0.10 -7.04
CA LEU A 111 -4.21 1.11 -6.70
C LEU A 111 -5.04 1.61 -7.89
N HIS A 112 -4.47 1.60 -9.08
CA HIS A 112 -5.17 1.99 -10.29
C HIS A 112 -6.42 1.14 -10.49
N PHE A 113 -6.28 -0.16 -10.32
CA PHE A 113 -7.39 -1.08 -10.47
C PHE A 113 -8.50 -0.78 -9.47
N MET A 114 -8.12 -0.59 -8.22
CA MET A 114 -9.11 -0.33 -7.18
C MET A 114 -9.83 1.00 -7.38
N LEU A 115 -9.10 2.01 -7.81
CA LEU A 115 -9.72 3.32 -8.05
C LEU A 115 -10.64 3.30 -9.26
N LYS A 116 -10.35 2.44 -10.22
CA LYS A 116 -11.20 2.34 -11.41
C LYS A 116 -12.45 1.52 -11.14
N THR A 117 -12.42 0.59 -10.21
CA THR A 117 -13.55 -0.29 -9.96
C THR A 117 -14.46 0.20 -8.84
N LYS A 118 -14.04 1.16 -8.05
CA LYS A 118 -14.89 1.70 -6.99
C LYS A 118 -15.82 2.84 -7.52
#